data_f295e032ada4bb2552af7217afe71819
#
_entry.id   f295e032ada4bb2552af7217afe71819
#
_cell.length_a   1.000
_cell.length_b   1.000
_cell.length_c   1.000
_cell.angle_alpha   90.00
_cell.angle_beta   90.00
_cell.angle_gamma   90.00
#
_symmetry.space_group_name_H-M   'P 1'
#
loop_
_entity.id
_entity.type
_entity.pdbx_description
1 polymer ?
#
loop_
_entity_poly.entity_id
_entity_poly.type
_entity_poly.pdbx_seq_one_letter_code
_entity_poly.pdbx_strand_id
1 'polypeptide(L)'
;MKYFSILFLLIISYSCQQKKESKIISLTSNQAIKKFEEKLSDAAISIIDPTIEYDPAYFSIPYPNGDVPKNKGVCTDVIIRSYRKLGIDLQKEIHEDMVANFSAYPNLEKWGMTKTDPNIDHRRVPNLEVFFERKGQKLAISQDPSAYKTGEIVTWMINGKLPHIGIVTNKKSKDGKRNLIVHNVGRGQVLEDCLFDYEIVGHYKYVK
;
A
#
# COMPACT_ATOMS: atom_id res chain seq x y z
N MET A 1 61.54 31.09 1.95
CA MET A 1 60.68 30.39 2.95
C MET A 1 59.25 30.95 3.12
N LYS A 2 58.80 31.97 2.41
CA LYS A 2 57.44 32.56 2.58
C LYS A 2 56.35 31.91 1.73
N TYR A 3 56.67 31.15 0.68
CA TYR A 3 55.67 30.50 -0.20
C TYR A 3 55.16 29.17 0.25
N PHE A 4 55.85 28.50 1.18
CA PHE A 4 55.44 27.17 1.70
C PHE A 4 54.26 27.25 2.68
N SER A 5 54.16 28.35 3.44
CA SER A 5 53.05 28.57 4.40
C SER A 5 51.68 28.84 3.74
N ILE A 6 51.66 29.50 2.56
CA ILE A 6 50.43 29.88 1.86
C ILE A 6 49.79 28.65 1.20
N LEU A 7 50.63 27.71 0.67
CA LEU A 7 50.16 26.49 0.05
C LEU A 7 49.51 25.52 1.07
N PHE A 8 50.07 25.48 2.30
CA PHE A 8 49.54 24.64 3.36
C PHE A 8 48.16 25.13 3.89
N LEU A 9 47.96 26.44 3.97
CA LEU A 9 46.68 27.05 4.36
C LEU A 9 45.56 26.82 3.32
N LEU A 10 45.89 26.83 2.01
CA LEU A 10 44.93 26.54 0.94
C LEU A 10 44.49 25.08 0.93
N ILE A 11 45.38 24.12 1.23
CA ILE A 11 45.06 22.70 1.30
C ILE A 11 44.13 22.41 2.50
N ILE A 12 44.34 23.04 3.63
CA ILE A 12 43.48 22.85 4.82
C ILE A 12 42.09 23.42 4.61
N SER A 13 41.94 24.59 3.94
CA SER A 13 40.63 25.19 3.65
C SER A 13 39.86 24.35 2.64
N TYR A 14 40.52 23.79 1.61
CA TYR A 14 39.88 22.94 0.60
C TYR A 14 39.39 21.60 1.21
N SER A 15 40.19 20.98 2.08
CA SER A 15 39.79 19.75 2.78
C SER A 15 38.60 19.96 3.75
N CYS A 16 38.52 21.13 4.39
CA CYS A 16 37.41 21.45 5.29
C CYS A 16 36.10 21.70 4.52
N GLN A 17 36.18 22.28 3.32
CA GLN A 17 35.05 22.55 2.43
C GLN A 17 34.52 21.25 1.84
N GLN A 18 35.36 20.35 1.38
CA GLN A 18 34.94 19.01 0.91
C GLN A 18 34.26 18.17 2.00
N LYS A 19 34.76 18.21 3.24
CA LYS A 19 34.11 17.55 4.38
C LYS A 19 32.74 18.13 4.69
N LYS A 20 32.56 19.45 4.53
CA LYS A 20 31.31 20.14 4.79
C LYS A 20 30.27 19.83 3.69
N GLU A 21 30.68 19.80 2.42
CA GLU A 21 29.84 19.44 1.29
C GLU A 21 29.43 17.96 1.32
N SER A 22 30.35 17.04 1.59
CA SER A 22 30.02 15.62 1.74
C SER A 22 29.05 15.35 2.89
N LYS A 23 29.17 16.09 4.01
CA LYS A 23 28.25 15.99 5.13
C LYS A 23 26.87 16.60 4.81
N ILE A 24 26.80 17.68 4.04
CA ILE A 24 25.54 18.27 3.58
C ILE A 24 24.86 17.34 2.57
N ILE A 25 25.59 16.77 1.63
CA ILE A 25 25.07 15.80 0.65
C ILE A 25 24.57 14.53 1.36
N SER A 26 25.28 14.04 2.38
CA SER A 26 24.82 12.88 3.17
C SER A 26 23.59 13.20 4.04
N LEU A 27 23.47 14.42 4.55
CA LEU A 27 22.31 14.87 5.32
C LEU A 27 21.10 15.11 4.41
N THR A 28 21.28 15.65 3.20
CA THR A 28 20.20 15.82 2.21
C THR A 28 19.76 14.48 1.60
N SER A 29 20.67 13.52 1.40
CA SER A 29 20.30 12.17 0.95
C SER A 29 19.57 11.36 2.03
N ASN A 30 19.85 11.57 3.31
CA ASN A 30 19.13 10.94 4.41
C ASN A 30 17.76 11.56 4.72
N GLN A 31 17.49 12.79 4.26
CA GLN A 31 16.16 13.40 4.41
C GLN A 31 15.18 13.05 3.26
N ALA A 32 15.61 12.37 2.22
CA ALA A 32 14.88 12.43 0.95
C ALA A 32 14.27 11.14 0.43
N ILE A 33 14.49 9.97 0.97
CA ILE A 33 13.81 8.79 0.44
C ILE A 33 12.91 8.21 1.52
N LYS A 34 11.71 8.78 1.63
CA LYS A 34 10.63 8.12 2.34
C LYS A 34 10.43 6.75 1.70
N LYS A 35 10.52 5.70 2.50
CA LYS A 35 10.35 4.32 2.02
C LYS A 35 8.99 4.17 1.35
N PHE A 36 8.86 3.25 0.41
CA PHE A 36 7.61 3.00 -0.30
C PHE A 36 6.44 2.76 0.67
N GLU A 37 6.67 1.99 1.71
CA GLU A 37 5.68 1.64 2.73
C GLU A 37 5.13 2.87 3.47
N GLU A 38 5.99 3.84 3.76
CA GLU A 38 5.57 5.11 4.36
C GLU A 38 4.75 5.96 3.37
N LYS A 39 5.14 5.96 2.09
CA LYS A 39 4.38 6.65 1.04
C LYS A 39 3.01 6.01 0.86
N LEU A 40 2.92 4.68 0.91
CA LEU A 40 1.65 3.97 0.77
C LEU A 40 0.72 4.26 1.96
N SER A 41 1.26 4.27 3.18
CA SER A 41 0.51 4.69 4.37
C SER A 41 -0.04 6.11 4.23
N ASP A 42 0.80 7.06 3.79
CA ASP A 42 0.36 8.45 3.60
C ASP A 42 -0.68 8.57 2.49
N ALA A 43 -0.51 7.81 1.40
CA ALA A 43 -1.47 7.74 0.32
C ALA A 43 -2.83 7.23 0.81
N ALA A 44 -2.84 6.16 1.60
CA ALA A 44 -4.04 5.61 2.22
C ALA A 44 -4.72 6.64 3.16
N ILE A 45 -3.94 7.32 4.00
CA ILE A 45 -4.46 8.38 4.87
C ILE A 45 -5.04 9.55 4.06
N SER A 46 -4.43 9.90 2.92
CA SER A 46 -4.87 11.03 2.08
C SER A 46 -6.19 10.82 1.35
N ILE A 47 -6.69 9.59 1.30
CA ILE A 47 -7.96 9.25 0.65
C ILE A 47 -9.09 8.97 1.67
N ILE A 48 -8.86 9.24 2.96
CA ILE A 48 -9.90 9.10 3.99
C ILE A 48 -11.04 10.05 3.66
N ASP A 49 -12.22 9.48 3.51
CA ASP A 49 -13.47 10.20 3.28
C ASP A 49 -14.64 9.34 3.81
N PRO A 50 -15.22 9.70 4.96
CA PRO A 50 -16.33 8.96 5.54
C PRO A 50 -17.65 9.12 4.78
N THR A 51 -17.70 9.98 3.77
CA THR A 51 -18.91 10.19 2.93
C THR A 51 -18.97 9.23 1.75
N ILE A 52 -17.92 8.42 1.50
CA ILE A 52 -17.92 7.41 0.43
C ILE A 52 -18.96 6.34 0.73
N GLU A 53 -19.96 6.23 -0.14
CA GLU A 53 -20.99 5.20 -0.09
C GLU A 53 -20.37 3.82 -0.40
N TYR A 54 -20.66 2.82 0.45
CA TYR A 54 -20.24 1.44 0.20
C TYR A 54 -21.13 0.83 -0.88
N ASP A 55 -20.59 0.65 -2.08
CA ASP A 55 -21.35 0.16 -3.23
C ASP A 55 -20.62 -1.00 -3.94
N PRO A 56 -21.07 -2.26 -3.72
CA PRO A 56 -20.49 -3.43 -4.35
C PRO A 56 -20.98 -3.69 -5.78
N ALA A 57 -21.84 -2.81 -6.32
CA ALA A 57 -22.40 -2.96 -7.66
C ALA A 57 -21.28 -3.09 -8.72
N TYR A 58 -21.64 -3.75 -9.82
CA TYR A 58 -20.81 -3.79 -11.01
C TYR A 58 -20.85 -2.45 -11.74
N PHE A 59 -19.66 -1.91 -12.02
CA PHE A 59 -19.49 -0.69 -12.82
C PHE A 59 -18.68 -1.00 -14.07
N SER A 60 -19.14 -0.53 -15.23
CA SER A 60 -18.30 -0.44 -16.42
C SER A 60 -17.39 0.78 -16.26
N ILE A 61 -16.10 0.54 -16.19
CA ILE A 61 -15.08 1.57 -15.92
C ILE A 61 -14.02 1.56 -17.02
N PRO A 62 -13.31 2.67 -17.26
CA PRO A 62 -12.18 2.67 -18.19
C PRO A 62 -11.10 1.63 -17.84
N TYR A 63 -10.35 1.20 -18.82
CA TYR A 63 -9.17 0.38 -18.66
C TYR A 63 -8.04 0.90 -19.57
N PRO A 64 -6.81 1.09 -19.08
CA PRO A 64 -6.37 1.05 -17.67
C PRO A 64 -6.80 2.28 -16.87
N ASN A 65 -6.44 2.31 -15.57
CA ASN A 65 -6.68 3.41 -14.63
C ASN A 65 -8.16 3.75 -14.35
N GLY A 66 -9.07 2.79 -14.57
CA GLY A 66 -10.49 2.97 -14.26
C GLY A 66 -10.76 3.04 -12.76
N ASP A 67 -11.75 3.83 -12.38
CA ASP A 67 -12.27 3.92 -11.01
C ASP A 67 -13.80 3.96 -11.03
N VAL A 68 -14.41 3.47 -9.97
CA VAL A 68 -15.84 3.64 -9.73
C VAL A 68 -16.16 5.11 -9.44
N PRO A 69 -17.43 5.54 -9.47
CA PRO A 69 -17.79 6.93 -9.14
C PRO A 69 -17.12 7.42 -7.85
N LYS A 70 -16.65 8.66 -7.85
CA LYS A 70 -15.81 9.23 -6.78
C LYS A 70 -16.43 9.12 -5.38
N ASN A 71 -17.76 9.18 -5.30
CA ASN A 71 -18.51 9.07 -4.05
C ASN A 71 -18.85 7.62 -3.67
N LYS A 72 -18.35 6.62 -4.40
CA LYS A 72 -18.60 5.20 -4.18
C LYS A 72 -17.30 4.41 -4.02
N GLY A 73 -17.41 3.25 -3.36
CA GLY A 73 -16.26 2.35 -3.24
C GLY A 73 -16.52 1.23 -2.24
N VAL A 74 -15.70 0.19 -2.32
CA VAL A 74 -15.64 -0.91 -1.35
C VAL A 74 -14.24 -1.01 -0.75
N CYS A 75 -13.96 -2.01 0.08
CA CYS A 75 -12.67 -2.17 0.74
C CYS A 75 -11.49 -2.26 -0.24
N THR A 76 -11.66 -2.94 -1.37
CA THR A 76 -10.61 -3.05 -2.40
C THR A 76 -10.30 -1.72 -3.09
N ASP A 77 -11.30 -0.83 -3.24
CA ASP A 77 -11.09 0.48 -3.85
C ASP A 77 -10.17 1.37 -2.99
N VAL A 78 -10.12 1.15 -1.66
CA VAL A 78 -9.11 1.77 -0.77
C VAL A 78 -7.69 1.39 -1.20
N ILE A 79 -7.46 0.10 -1.47
CA ILE A 79 -6.16 -0.41 -1.92
C ILE A 79 -5.81 0.19 -3.29
N ILE A 80 -6.72 0.04 -4.26
CA ILE A 80 -6.51 0.53 -5.63
C ILE A 80 -6.20 2.02 -5.66
N ARG A 81 -6.98 2.84 -4.95
CA ARG A 81 -6.79 4.29 -4.88
C ARG A 81 -5.50 4.70 -4.20
N SER A 82 -5.10 3.98 -3.13
CA SER A 82 -3.83 4.23 -2.43
C SER A 82 -2.62 3.98 -3.32
N TYR A 83 -2.58 2.86 -4.03
CA TYR A 83 -1.52 2.55 -4.98
C TYR A 83 -1.50 3.52 -6.17
N ARG A 84 -2.68 3.93 -6.66
CA ARG A 84 -2.80 4.92 -7.74
C ARG A 84 -2.20 6.28 -7.37
N LYS A 85 -2.30 6.73 -6.11
CA LYS A 85 -1.59 7.92 -5.61
C LYS A 85 -0.07 7.83 -5.76
N LEU A 86 0.47 6.63 -5.84
CA LEU A 86 1.90 6.37 -6.06
C LEU A 86 2.23 6.08 -7.53
N GLY A 87 1.28 6.26 -8.46
CA GLY A 87 1.46 6.02 -9.89
C GLY A 87 1.36 4.54 -10.29
N ILE A 88 0.84 3.66 -9.42
CA ILE A 88 0.70 2.23 -9.66
C ILE A 88 -0.76 1.92 -9.97
N ASP A 89 -1.01 1.37 -11.16
CA ASP A 89 -2.35 0.93 -11.59
C ASP A 89 -2.57 -0.54 -11.29
N LEU A 90 -3.10 -0.84 -10.11
CA LEU A 90 -3.41 -2.22 -9.72
C LEU A 90 -4.54 -2.84 -10.54
N GLN A 91 -5.47 -2.06 -11.11
CA GLN A 91 -6.46 -2.60 -12.05
C GLN A 91 -5.75 -3.28 -13.23
N LYS A 92 -4.78 -2.57 -13.82
CA LYS A 92 -4.00 -3.08 -14.94
C LYS A 92 -3.15 -4.28 -14.53
N GLU A 93 -2.37 -4.16 -13.46
CA GLU A 93 -1.42 -5.19 -13.04
C GLU A 93 -2.10 -6.50 -12.66
N ILE A 94 -3.21 -6.44 -11.94
CA ILE A 94 -4.01 -7.62 -11.56
C ILE A 94 -4.63 -8.26 -12.81
N HIS A 95 -5.23 -7.45 -13.69
CA HIS A 95 -5.85 -7.96 -14.91
C HIS A 95 -4.82 -8.66 -15.82
N GLU A 96 -3.64 -8.06 -16.03
CA GLU A 96 -2.58 -8.65 -16.87
C GLU A 96 -2.02 -9.95 -16.27
N ASP A 97 -1.81 -10.02 -14.93
CA ASP A 97 -1.39 -11.29 -14.30
C ASP A 97 -2.50 -12.34 -14.38
N MET A 98 -3.77 -11.96 -14.24
CA MET A 98 -4.89 -12.87 -14.39
C MET A 98 -5.07 -13.39 -15.81
N VAL A 99 -4.89 -12.55 -16.84
CA VAL A 99 -4.90 -13.00 -18.25
C VAL A 99 -3.84 -14.06 -18.47
N ALA A 100 -2.64 -13.86 -17.97
CA ALA A 100 -1.53 -14.79 -18.11
C ALA A 100 -1.64 -16.06 -17.23
N ASN A 101 -2.41 -16.02 -16.14
CA ASN A 101 -2.42 -17.06 -15.09
C ASN A 101 -3.81 -17.31 -14.54
N PHE A 102 -4.84 -17.32 -15.37
CA PHE A 102 -6.25 -17.35 -14.93
C PHE A 102 -6.58 -18.49 -13.95
N SER A 103 -6.01 -19.69 -14.17
CA SER A 103 -6.22 -20.85 -13.31
C SER A 103 -5.62 -20.71 -11.90
N ALA A 104 -4.73 -19.76 -11.67
CA ALA A 104 -4.21 -19.47 -10.33
C ALA A 104 -5.18 -18.66 -9.47
N TYR A 105 -6.19 -18.05 -10.10
CA TYR A 105 -7.17 -17.19 -9.44
C TYR A 105 -8.49 -17.93 -9.20
N PRO A 106 -9.21 -17.64 -8.11
CA PRO A 106 -10.41 -18.41 -7.74
C PRO A 106 -11.67 -18.00 -8.52
N ASN A 107 -11.52 -17.37 -9.67
CA ASN A 107 -12.64 -16.81 -10.45
C ASN A 107 -13.62 -17.87 -10.94
N LEU A 108 -13.12 -19.00 -11.44
CA LEU A 108 -13.97 -20.10 -11.88
C LEU A 108 -14.71 -20.74 -10.69
N GLU A 109 -13.98 -21.07 -9.63
CA GLU A 109 -14.51 -21.75 -8.45
C GLU A 109 -15.54 -20.89 -7.69
N LYS A 110 -15.21 -19.62 -7.45
CA LYS A 110 -16.05 -18.72 -6.62
C LYS A 110 -17.21 -18.09 -7.36
N TRP A 111 -17.06 -17.83 -8.65
CA TRP A 111 -18.05 -17.03 -9.42
C TRP A 111 -18.43 -17.66 -10.78
N GLY A 112 -17.93 -18.86 -11.10
CA GLY A 112 -18.22 -19.52 -12.38
C GLY A 112 -17.68 -18.78 -13.60
N MET A 113 -16.72 -17.86 -13.43
CA MET A 113 -16.18 -17.06 -14.52
C MET A 113 -15.12 -17.86 -15.29
N THR A 114 -15.24 -17.83 -16.62
CA THR A 114 -14.31 -18.53 -17.53
C THR A 114 -13.31 -17.60 -18.20
N LYS A 115 -13.38 -16.29 -17.94
CA LYS A 115 -12.47 -15.26 -18.46
C LYS A 115 -12.31 -14.13 -17.46
N THR A 116 -11.27 -13.33 -17.65
CA THR A 116 -11.01 -12.13 -16.88
C THR A 116 -11.98 -11.00 -17.21
N ASP A 117 -12.21 -10.09 -16.29
CA ASP A 117 -13.01 -8.90 -16.44
C ASP A 117 -12.36 -7.69 -15.78
N PRO A 118 -11.78 -6.73 -16.55
CA PRO A 118 -11.06 -5.59 -16.01
C PRO A 118 -11.91 -4.65 -15.16
N ASN A 119 -13.24 -4.77 -15.19
CA ASN A 119 -14.13 -3.95 -14.39
C ASN A 119 -14.23 -4.43 -12.94
N ILE A 120 -14.04 -5.75 -12.68
CA ILE A 120 -14.33 -6.34 -11.36
C ILE A 120 -13.17 -7.16 -10.77
N ASP A 121 -12.23 -7.62 -11.56
CA ASP A 121 -11.17 -8.53 -11.11
C ASP A 121 -10.37 -7.96 -9.92
N HIS A 122 -9.97 -6.69 -10.01
CA HIS A 122 -9.25 -5.95 -8.97
C HIS A 122 -10.13 -5.52 -7.79
N ARG A 123 -11.45 -5.67 -7.89
CA ARG A 123 -12.41 -5.32 -6.82
C ARG A 123 -12.84 -6.54 -5.98
N ARG A 124 -12.16 -7.67 -6.14
CA ARG A 124 -12.41 -8.92 -5.42
C ARG A 124 -11.24 -9.25 -4.49
N VAL A 125 -11.46 -9.23 -3.17
CA VAL A 125 -10.41 -9.50 -2.18
C VAL A 125 -9.65 -10.80 -2.47
N PRO A 126 -10.29 -11.95 -2.78
CA PRO A 126 -9.55 -13.17 -3.08
C PRO A 126 -8.60 -13.07 -4.29
N ASN A 127 -8.92 -12.21 -5.27
CA ASN A 127 -8.02 -11.97 -6.40
C ASN A 127 -6.80 -11.13 -5.98
N LEU A 128 -7.01 -10.12 -5.11
CA LEU A 128 -5.91 -9.33 -4.57
C LEU A 128 -4.97 -10.19 -3.71
N GLU A 129 -5.51 -11.11 -2.91
CA GLU A 129 -4.72 -12.06 -2.11
C GLU A 129 -3.79 -12.88 -3.00
N VAL A 130 -4.34 -13.49 -4.06
CA VAL A 130 -3.54 -14.25 -5.04
C VAL A 130 -2.50 -13.36 -5.72
N PHE A 131 -2.88 -12.16 -6.14
CA PHE A 131 -1.95 -11.23 -6.77
C PHE A 131 -0.79 -10.85 -5.84
N PHE A 132 -1.08 -10.48 -4.60
CA PHE A 132 -0.04 -10.11 -3.64
C PHE A 132 0.84 -11.29 -3.22
N GLU A 133 0.31 -12.50 -3.18
CA GLU A 133 1.12 -13.71 -2.96
C GLU A 133 2.06 -14.00 -4.13
N ARG A 134 1.60 -13.78 -5.37
CA ARG A 134 2.35 -14.06 -6.60
C ARG A 134 3.38 -12.97 -6.95
N LYS A 135 3.04 -11.72 -6.76
CA LYS A 135 3.84 -10.55 -7.20
C LYS A 135 4.52 -9.78 -6.07
N GLY A 136 4.06 -9.98 -4.86
CA GLY A 136 4.60 -9.38 -3.65
C GLY A 136 5.21 -10.43 -2.73
N GLN A 137 4.88 -10.29 -1.46
CA GLN A 137 5.32 -11.19 -0.41
C GLN A 137 4.13 -11.52 0.51
N LYS A 138 3.85 -12.80 0.70
CA LYS A 138 2.98 -13.29 1.77
C LYS A 138 3.76 -13.32 3.07
N LEU A 139 3.21 -12.75 4.12
CA LEU A 139 3.80 -12.65 5.44
C LEU A 139 3.08 -13.59 6.42
N ALA A 140 3.74 -13.93 7.51
CA ALA A 140 3.12 -14.74 8.55
C ALA A 140 2.01 -13.96 9.26
N ILE A 141 0.89 -14.62 9.51
CA ILE A 141 -0.17 -14.13 10.39
C ILE A 141 0.30 -14.29 11.83
N SER A 142 0.09 -13.28 12.66
CA SER A 142 0.54 -13.24 14.05
C SER A 142 -0.54 -12.64 14.96
N GLN A 143 -0.54 -13.00 16.23
CA GLN A 143 -1.31 -12.30 17.27
C GLN A 143 -0.51 -11.15 17.90
N ASP A 144 0.76 -11.01 17.56
CA ASP A 144 1.57 -9.87 17.98
C ASP A 144 1.31 -8.68 17.04
N PRO A 145 0.74 -7.55 17.54
CA PRO A 145 0.48 -6.37 16.72
C PRO A 145 1.76 -5.78 16.13
N SER A 146 2.92 -6.01 16.74
CA SER A 146 4.20 -5.53 16.25
C SER A 146 4.66 -6.23 14.95
N ALA A 147 4.05 -7.36 14.58
CA ALA A 147 4.31 -8.05 13.31
C ALA A 147 3.77 -7.27 12.10
N TYR A 148 2.75 -6.44 12.28
CA TYR A 148 2.10 -5.69 11.21
C TYR A 148 2.72 -4.31 11.05
N LYS A 149 3.50 -4.11 9.99
CA LYS A 149 4.27 -2.89 9.73
C LYS A 149 3.53 -1.92 8.83
N THR A 150 3.90 -0.66 8.92
CA THR A 150 3.43 0.41 8.02
C THR A 150 3.51 -0.01 6.55
N GLY A 151 2.45 0.24 5.78
CA GLY A 151 2.36 -0.05 4.35
C GLY A 151 2.09 -1.51 4.00
N GLU A 152 1.92 -2.39 5.00
CA GLU A 152 1.50 -3.76 4.76
C GLU A 152 -0.02 -3.84 4.57
N ILE A 153 -0.46 -4.92 3.93
CA ILE A 153 -1.85 -5.16 3.58
C ILE A 153 -2.33 -6.34 4.41
N VAL A 154 -3.49 -6.19 5.02
CA VAL A 154 -4.12 -7.26 5.82
C VAL A 154 -5.47 -7.60 5.23
N THR A 155 -5.80 -8.88 5.19
CA THR A 155 -7.13 -9.37 4.83
C THR A 155 -7.76 -10.12 5.99
N TRP A 156 -9.07 -9.99 6.08
CA TRP A 156 -9.90 -10.60 7.13
C TRP A 156 -11.06 -11.37 6.54
N MET A 157 -11.62 -12.26 7.35
CA MET A 157 -12.90 -12.90 7.10
C MET A 157 -13.92 -12.42 8.15
N ILE A 158 -14.77 -11.47 7.78
CA ILE A 158 -15.78 -10.91 8.68
C ILE A 158 -16.92 -11.95 8.83
N ASN A 159 -17.21 -12.34 10.07
CA ASN A 159 -18.25 -13.30 10.41
C ASN A 159 -18.13 -14.64 9.62
N GLY A 160 -16.93 -15.03 9.25
CA GLY A 160 -16.64 -16.25 8.49
C GLY A 160 -17.16 -16.27 7.04
N LYS A 161 -17.62 -15.13 6.51
CA LYS A 161 -18.29 -15.08 5.20
C LYS A 161 -17.84 -13.95 4.29
N LEU A 162 -17.55 -12.77 4.82
CA LEU A 162 -17.26 -11.58 4.02
C LEU A 162 -15.76 -11.30 4.00
N PRO A 163 -15.08 -11.50 2.86
CA PRO A 163 -13.68 -11.12 2.70
C PRO A 163 -13.53 -9.60 2.79
N HIS A 164 -12.53 -9.14 3.53
CA HIS A 164 -12.24 -7.74 3.76
C HIS A 164 -10.75 -7.46 3.65
N ILE A 165 -10.37 -6.20 3.34
CA ILE A 165 -8.97 -5.82 3.13
C ILE A 165 -8.73 -4.38 3.59
N GLY A 166 -7.52 -4.09 4.08
CA GLY A 166 -7.10 -2.76 4.49
C GLY A 166 -5.58 -2.58 4.46
N ILE A 167 -5.14 -1.33 4.66
CA ILE A 167 -3.73 -0.93 4.69
C ILE A 167 -3.33 -0.54 6.11
N VAL A 168 -2.25 -1.13 6.59
CA VAL A 168 -1.61 -0.78 7.87
C VAL A 168 -0.92 0.57 7.73
N THR A 169 -1.26 1.53 8.60
CA THR A 169 -0.70 2.88 8.54
C THR A 169 0.42 3.11 9.56
N ASN A 170 1.06 4.27 9.49
CA ASN A 170 2.01 4.75 10.49
C ASN A 170 1.33 5.43 11.70
N LYS A 171 0.01 5.47 11.74
CA LYS A 171 -0.74 6.01 12.87
C LYS A 171 -0.95 4.94 13.93
N LYS A 172 -0.86 5.33 15.19
CA LYS A 172 -0.99 4.40 16.32
C LYS A 172 -2.36 4.47 16.96
N SER A 173 -2.80 3.33 17.50
CA SER A 173 -3.91 3.22 18.42
C SER A 173 -3.69 4.12 19.65
N LYS A 174 -4.76 4.44 20.37
CA LYS A 174 -4.72 5.31 21.56
C LYS A 174 -3.74 4.82 22.64
N ASP A 175 -3.59 3.50 22.76
CA ASP A 175 -2.64 2.86 23.69
C ASP A 175 -1.21 2.71 23.11
N GLY A 176 -0.97 3.13 21.87
CA GLY A 176 0.32 3.07 21.18
C GLY A 176 0.75 1.68 20.71
N LYS A 177 -0.03 0.63 20.95
CA LYS A 177 0.39 -0.76 20.75
C LYS A 177 0.20 -1.25 19.32
N ARG A 178 -0.81 -0.75 18.61
CA ARG A 178 -1.16 -1.19 17.25
C ARG A 178 -1.02 -0.06 16.24
N ASN A 179 -0.79 -0.41 15.01
CA ASN A 179 -0.98 0.50 13.88
C ASN A 179 -2.46 0.54 13.50
N LEU A 180 -2.98 1.73 13.19
CA LEU A 180 -4.33 1.90 12.67
C LEU A 180 -4.41 1.47 11.21
N ILE A 181 -5.60 1.07 10.80
CA ILE A 181 -5.90 0.56 9.46
C ILE A 181 -6.74 1.58 8.69
N VAL A 182 -6.40 1.83 7.43
CA VAL A 182 -7.31 2.48 6.47
C VAL A 182 -8.05 1.41 5.69
N HIS A 183 -9.38 1.44 5.76
CA HIS A 183 -10.26 0.50 5.09
C HIS A 183 -11.65 1.12 4.82
N ASN A 184 -12.56 0.33 4.22
CA ASN A 184 -13.99 0.67 4.10
C ASN A 184 -14.83 -0.59 4.34
N VAL A 185 -15.59 -0.59 5.43
CA VAL A 185 -16.48 -1.69 5.85
C VAL A 185 -17.96 -1.23 5.86
N GLY A 186 -18.29 -0.17 5.12
CA GLY A 186 -19.63 0.39 5.02
C GLY A 186 -19.82 1.72 5.77
N ARG A 187 -18.75 2.29 6.30
CA ARG A 187 -18.75 3.60 6.97
C ARG A 187 -17.88 4.64 6.25
N GLY A 188 -17.67 4.45 4.93
CA GLY A 188 -16.76 5.24 4.12
C GLY A 188 -15.31 4.75 4.22
N GLN A 189 -14.40 5.48 3.60
CA GLN A 189 -12.96 5.24 3.72
C GLN A 189 -12.48 5.86 5.02
N VAL A 190 -12.18 5.04 6.03
CA VAL A 190 -11.91 5.48 7.41
C VAL A 190 -10.61 4.92 7.95
N LEU A 191 -10.07 5.57 9.00
CA LEU A 191 -8.91 5.11 9.75
C LEU A 191 -9.39 4.60 11.11
N GLU A 192 -9.19 3.30 11.38
CA GLU A 192 -9.71 2.65 12.58
C GLU A 192 -8.69 1.74 13.26
N ASP A 193 -8.87 1.50 14.57
CA ASP A 193 -8.12 0.51 15.35
C ASP A 193 -8.85 -0.84 15.29
N CYS A 194 -8.81 -1.49 14.13
CA CYS A 194 -9.58 -2.70 13.84
C CYS A 194 -8.71 -3.92 13.47
N LEU A 195 -7.40 -3.86 13.72
CA LEU A 195 -6.47 -4.92 13.28
C LEU A 195 -6.92 -6.33 13.72
N PHE A 196 -7.42 -6.47 14.94
CA PHE A 196 -7.84 -7.74 15.52
C PHE A 196 -9.36 -7.85 15.78
N ASP A 197 -10.17 -6.98 15.16
CA ASP A 197 -11.63 -7.04 15.31
C ASP A 197 -12.26 -8.21 14.56
N TYR A 198 -11.54 -8.73 13.57
CA TYR A 198 -11.97 -9.84 12.72
C TYR A 198 -10.86 -10.89 12.57
N GLU A 199 -11.21 -12.08 12.12
CA GLU A 199 -10.26 -13.14 11.81
C GLU A 199 -9.35 -12.72 10.66
N ILE A 200 -8.04 -12.58 10.93
CA ILE A 200 -7.03 -12.29 9.90
C ILE A 200 -6.80 -13.58 9.10
N VAL A 201 -6.97 -13.51 7.78
CA VAL A 201 -6.77 -14.65 6.85
C VAL A 201 -5.60 -14.43 5.89
N GLY A 202 -5.08 -13.20 5.80
CA GLY A 202 -3.94 -12.89 4.97
C GLY A 202 -3.15 -11.69 5.47
N HIS A 203 -1.84 -11.71 5.20
CA HIS A 203 -0.92 -10.63 5.52
C HIS A 203 0.11 -10.52 4.38
N TYR A 204 0.23 -9.36 3.77
CA TYR A 204 0.99 -9.19 2.54
C TYR A 204 1.81 -7.91 2.53
N LYS A 205 2.86 -7.93 1.70
CA LYS A 205 3.64 -6.75 1.35
C LYS A 205 3.80 -6.71 -0.18
N TYR A 206 3.49 -5.57 -0.78
CA TYR A 206 3.74 -5.32 -2.19
C TYR A 206 4.41 -3.96 -2.37
N VAL A 207 5.64 -3.97 -2.87
CA VAL A 207 6.51 -2.79 -3.04
C VAL A 207 6.98 -2.76 -4.49
N LYS A 208 6.98 -1.57 -5.10
CA LYS A 208 7.49 -1.31 -6.43
C LYS A 208 8.54 -0.23 -6.47
#